data_4be7681a37e9fc07de052364cf1a937e
#
_entry.id   4be7681a37e9fc07de052364cf1a937e
#
_cell.length_a   1.000
_cell.length_b   1.000
_cell.length_c   1.000
_cell.angle_alpha   90.00
_cell.angle_beta   90.00
_cell.angle_gamma   90.00
#
_symmetry.space_group_name_H-M   'P 1'
#
loop_
_entity.id
_entity.type
_entity.pdbx_description
1 polymer ?
#
loop_
_entity_poly.entity_id
_entity_poly.type
_entity_poly.pdbx_seq_one_letter_code
_entity_poly.pdbx_strand_id
1 'polypeptide(L)'
;MSLGARLNARLRDRRVTHALRRVLDDFLPPVIREWRPLNRWMATRFHGPAFDLDFKERAFAMSSRQIAAAYAALEAGGGRYRDTDTTPAQIAAITAAARGRVLEVGCGNGAVAERLAAAHPVVAVDVTLGSAAETRRRAGCAVALAGLPALPFADRAFDTVVCAHTLEHIPDLAAAAAELRRVAGRVIVVVPRQRYYRYTVDYHLHFFPSAAPLVHLFGGRAELIDGDWVLVAG
;
A
#
# COMPACT_ATOMS: atom_id res chain seq x y z
N MET A 1 0.73 -28.56 14.29
CA MET A 1 0.45 -27.70 13.11
C MET A 1 0.50 -28.57 11.86
N SER A 2 -0.57 -28.58 11.06
CA SER A 2 -0.64 -29.33 9.80
C SER A 2 0.41 -28.80 8.80
N LEU A 3 0.83 -29.63 7.84
CA LEU A 3 1.75 -29.23 6.76
C LEU A 3 1.26 -27.98 6.01
N GLY A 4 -0.05 -27.88 5.79
CA GLY A 4 -0.69 -26.70 5.18
C GLY A 4 -0.57 -25.42 6.02
N ALA A 5 -0.63 -25.52 7.35
CA ALA A 5 -0.45 -24.37 8.24
C ALA A 5 1.00 -23.86 8.23
N ARG A 6 1.98 -24.77 8.15
CA ARG A 6 3.41 -24.43 8.02
C ARG A 6 3.73 -23.80 6.67
N LEU A 7 3.13 -24.30 5.60
CA LEU A 7 3.29 -23.74 4.26
C LEU A 7 2.67 -22.32 4.17
N ASN A 8 1.46 -22.13 4.71
CA ASN A 8 0.83 -20.81 4.79
C ASN A 8 1.63 -19.82 5.64
N ALA A 9 2.23 -20.26 6.75
CA ALA A 9 3.10 -19.39 7.57
C ALA A 9 4.37 -18.98 6.80
N ARG A 10 4.99 -19.88 6.04
CA ARG A 10 6.15 -19.56 5.19
C ARG A 10 5.80 -18.64 4.02
N LEU A 11 4.65 -18.83 3.38
CA LEU A 11 4.17 -17.93 2.32
C LEU A 11 3.77 -16.54 2.83
N ARG A 12 3.66 -16.37 4.15
CA ARG A 12 3.46 -15.07 4.80
C ARG A 12 4.79 -14.35 5.10
N ASP A 13 5.93 -15.05 5.04
CA ASP A 13 7.24 -14.44 5.22
C ASP A 13 7.57 -13.57 3.99
N ARG A 14 7.84 -12.29 4.22
CA ARG A 14 8.15 -11.33 3.17
C ARG A 14 9.40 -11.73 2.36
N ARG A 15 10.39 -12.34 2.99
CA ARG A 15 11.59 -12.85 2.31
C ARG A 15 11.24 -13.92 1.29
N VAL A 16 10.34 -14.84 1.67
CA VAL A 16 9.86 -15.90 0.79
C VAL A 16 9.02 -15.35 -0.35
N THR A 17 8.11 -14.41 -0.07
CA THR A 17 7.30 -13.79 -1.12
C THR A 17 8.11 -12.91 -2.07
N HIS A 18 9.15 -12.20 -1.58
CA HIS A 18 10.08 -11.47 -2.45
C HIS A 18 10.94 -12.41 -3.31
N ALA A 19 11.43 -13.53 -2.74
CA ALA A 19 12.16 -14.53 -3.52
C ALA A 19 11.27 -15.17 -4.59
N LEU A 20 10.02 -15.52 -4.22
CA LEU A 20 9.04 -16.06 -5.16
C LEU A 20 8.71 -15.04 -6.26
N ARG A 21 8.50 -13.77 -5.90
CA ARG A 21 8.27 -12.69 -6.87
C ARG A 21 9.43 -12.56 -7.84
N ARG A 22 10.70 -12.59 -7.37
CA ARG A 22 11.88 -12.55 -8.26
C ARG A 22 11.88 -13.72 -9.23
N VAL A 23 11.60 -14.93 -8.75
CA VAL A 23 11.52 -16.13 -9.62
C VAL A 23 10.41 -15.96 -10.67
N LEU A 24 9.24 -15.49 -10.27
CA LEU A 24 8.14 -15.21 -11.17
C LEU A 24 8.49 -14.10 -12.19
N ASP A 25 9.20 -13.07 -11.75
CA ASP A 25 9.57 -11.92 -12.59
C ASP A 25 10.70 -12.24 -13.57
N ASP A 26 11.70 -12.99 -13.13
CA ASP A 26 12.94 -13.16 -13.87
C ASP A 26 12.97 -14.46 -14.70
N PHE A 27 12.22 -15.48 -14.30
CA PHE A 27 12.31 -16.82 -14.91
C PHE A 27 11.01 -17.32 -15.55
N LEU A 28 9.83 -16.82 -15.16
CA LEU A 28 8.59 -17.27 -15.80
C LEU A 28 8.25 -16.41 -17.04
N PRO A 29 8.03 -17.07 -18.21
CA PRO A 29 7.54 -16.37 -19.39
C PRO A 29 6.19 -15.68 -19.13
N PRO A 30 5.94 -14.52 -19.75
CA PRO A 30 4.68 -13.79 -19.59
C PRO A 30 3.43 -14.65 -19.84
N VAL A 31 3.48 -15.56 -20.80
CA VAL A 31 2.38 -16.47 -21.14
C VAL A 31 1.95 -17.36 -19.97
N ILE A 32 2.90 -17.79 -19.12
CA ILE A 32 2.60 -18.60 -17.92
C ILE A 32 2.21 -17.68 -16.76
N ARG A 33 2.95 -16.60 -16.57
CA ARG A 33 2.71 -15.63 -15.50
C ARG A 33 1.34 -14.97 -15.61
N GLU A 34 0.89 -14.72 -16.86
CA GLU A 34 -0.41 -14.08 -17.16
C GLU A 34 -1.51 -15.11 -17.50
N TRP A 35 -1.28 -16.40 -17.24
CA TRP A 35 -2.29 -17.42 -17.49
C TRP A 35 -3.45 -17.29 -16.50
N ARG A 36 -4.61 -16.88 -17.02
CA ARG A 36 -5.78 -16.54 -16.21
C ARG A 36 -6.24 -17.66 -15.27
N PRO A 37 -6.27 -18.95 -15.67
CA PRO A 37 -6.66 -20.03 -14.74
C PRO A 37 -5.71 -20.16 -13.54
N LEU A 38 -4.40 -20.02 -13.73
CA LEU A 38 -3.40 -20.04 -12.67
C LEU A 38 -3.61 -18.85 -11.70
N ASN A 39 -3.78 -17.64 -12.27
CA ASN A 39 -4.01 -16.44 -11.46
C ASN A 39 -5.34 -16.52 -10.69
N ARG A 40 -6.40 -17.06 -11.30
CA ARG A 40 -7.67 -17.28 -10.61
C ARG A 40 -7.53 -18.30 -9.49
N TRP A 41 -6.81 -19.40 -9.71
CA TRP A 41 -6.57 -20.39 -8.66
C TRP A 41 -5.78 -19.78 -7.50
N MET A 42 -4.71 -19.02 -7.78
CA MET A 42 -3.94 -18.30 -6.76
C MET A 42 -4.82 -17.30 -6.00
N ALA A 43 -5.54 -16.44 -6.73
CA ALA A 43 -6.42 -15.44 -6.13
C ALA A 43 -7.47 -16.08 -5.20
N THR A 44 -8.16 -17.13 -5.68
CA THR A 44 -9.13 -17.87 -4.86
C THR A 44 -8.50 -18.53 -3.63
N ARG A 45 -7.27 -19.05 -3.79
CA ARG A 45 -6.56 -19.73 -2.70
C ARG A 45 -6.11 -18.74 -1.60
N PHE A 46 -5.76 -17.52 -1.98
CA PHE A 46 -5.23 -16.51 -1.07
C PHE A 46 -6.28 -15.54 -0.54
N HIS A 47 -7.24 -15.14 -1.35
CA HIS A 47 -8.25 -14.11 -1.02
C HIS A 47 -9.67 -14.64 -0.96
N GLY A 48 -9.86 -15.91 -1.31
CA GLY A 48 -11.20 -16.51 -1.39
C GLY A 48 -11.88 -16.33 -2.75
N PRO A 49 -13.03 -17.01 -2.94
CA PRO A 49 -13.72 -17.08 -4.25
C PRO A 49 -14.31 -15.75 -4.73
N ALA A 50 -14.52 -14.80 -3.80
CA ALA A 50 -15.08 -13.48 -4.11
C ALA A 50 -14.04 -12.49 -4.64
N PHE A 51 -12.76 -12.89 -4.70
CA PHE A 51 -11.71 -12.00 -5.20
C PHE A 51 -11.91 -11.63 -6.67
N ASP A 52 -11.91 -10.34 -6.96
CA ASP A 52 -12.09 -9.82 -8.30
C ASP A 52 -10.75 -9.73 -9.05
N LEU A 53 -10.47 -10.75 -9.86
CA LEU A 53 -9.25 -10.82 -10.65
C LEU A 53 -9.16 -9.72 -11.73
N ASP A 54 -10.31 -9.23 -12.19
CA ASP A 54 -10.42 -8.22 -13.24
C ASP A 54 -10.58 -6.80 -12.66
N PHE A 55 -10.39 -6.64 -11.34
CA PHE A 55 -10.51 -5.36 -10.63
C PHE A 55 -9.70 -4.25 -11.29
N LYS A 56 -8.44 -4.53 -11.66
CA LYS A 56 -7.54 -3.54 -12.24
C LYS A 56 -8.09 -2.94 -13.54
N GLU A 57 -8.69 -3.74 -14.41
CA GLU A 57 -9.25 -3.25 -15.68
C GLU A 57 -10.44 -2.30 -15.46
N ARG A 58 -11.18 -2.49 -14.36
CA ARG A 58 -12.39 -1.70 -14.04
C ARG A 58 -12.10 -0.52 -13.13
N ALA A 59 -11.06 -0.59 -12.31
CA ALA A 59 -10.78 0.39 -11.26
C ALA A 59 -10.61 1.82 -11.77
N PHE A 60 -10.04 2.00 -12.98
CA PHE A 60 -9.85 3.31 -13.60
C PHE A 60 -11.17 4.02 -13.97
N ALA A 61 -12.27 3.27 -14.09
CA ALA A 61 -13.61 3.81 -14.34
C ALA A 61 -14.48 3.88 -13.07
N MET A 62 -13.95 3.42 -11.93
CA MET A 62 -14.69 3.38 -10.65
C MET A 62 -14.56 4.71 -9.91
N SER A 63 -15.64 5.09 -9.25
CA SER A 63 -15.61 6.19 -8.27
C SER A 63 -14.85 5.77 -7.00
N SER A 64 -14.33 6.74 -6.24
CA SER A 64 -13.66 6.49 -4.95
C SER A 64 -14.52 5.67 -3.99
N ARG A 65 -15.85 5.87 -3.99
CA ARG A 65 -16.79 5.08 -3.19
C ARG A 65 -16.85 3.60 -3.60
N GLN A 66 -16.82 3.32 -4.91
CA GLN A 66 -16.81 1.93 -5.41
C GLN A 66 -15.48 1.24 -5.10
N ILE A 67 -14.37 1.96 -5.18
CA ILE A 67 -13.05 1.48 -4.78
C ILE A 67 -13.05 1.16 -3.28
N ALA A 68 -13.50 2.08 -2.43
CA ALA A 68 -13.59 1.87 -0.98
C ALA A 68 -14.46 0.63 -0.64
N ALA A 69 -15.59 0.46 -1.35
CA ALA A 69 -16.46 -0.72 -1.17
C ALA A 69 -15.76 -2.02 -1.58
N ALA A 70 -14.94 -2.02 -2.64
CA ALA A 70 -14.16 -3.18 -3.06
C ALA A 70 -13.10 -3.57 -2.01
N TYR A 71 -12.42 -2.59 -1.40
CA TYR A 71 -11.48 -2.83 -0.30
C TYR A 71 -12.18 -3.32 0.95
N ALA A 72 -13.33 -2.76 1.32
CA ALA A 72 -14.11 -3.24 2.45
C ALA A 72 -14.58 -4.69 2.26
N ALA A 73 -14.99 -5.06 1.04
CA ALA A 73 -15.34 -6.44 0.70
C ALA A 73 -14.14 -7.39 0.80
N LEU A 74 -12.96 -6.96 0.37
CA LEU A 74 -11.72 -7.72 0.49
C LEU A 74 -11.34 -7.95 1.96
N GLU A 75 -11.46 -6.92 2.81
CA GLU A 75 -11.25 -7.03 4.25
C GLU A 75 -12.23 -8.03 4.91
N ALA A 76 -13.51 -7.93 4.59
CA ALA A 76 -14.55 -8.84 5.11
C ALA A 76 -14.32 -10.30 4.69
N GLY A 77 -13.75 -10.52 3.50
CA GLY A 77 -13.35 -11.84 2.99
C GLY A 77 -12.10 -12.45 3.65
N GLY A 78 -11.50 -11.78 4.64
CA GLY A 78 -10.28 -12.25 5.30
C GLY A 78 -9.01 -11.98 4.49
N GLY A 79 -9.04 -11.05 3.54
CA GLY A 79 -7.96 -10.73 2.61
C GLY A 79 -6.70 -10.12 3.19
N ARG A 80 -6.63 -9.90 4.50
CA ARG A 80 -5.41 -9.43 5.17
C ARG A 80 -4.50 -10.60 5.53
N TYR A 81 -3.35 -10.67 4.86
CA TYR A 81 -2.37 -11.74 5.09
C TYR A 81 -1.37 -11.43 6.15
N ARG A 82 -1.07 -10.15 6.36
CA ARG A 82 0.05 -9.67 7.16
C ARG A 82 -0.40 -8.59 8.09
N ASP A 83 0.39 -8.42 9.15
CA ASP A 83 0.25 -7.28 10.04
C ASP A 83 0.52 -5.96 9.27
N THR A 84 1.56 -5.95 8.43
CA THR A 84 1.88 -4.82 7.55
C THR A 84 2.71 -5.27 6.35
N ASP A 85 2.61 -4.54 5.25
CA ASP A 85 3.48 -4.68 4.10
C ASP A 85 4.77 -3.84 4.25
N THR A 86 4.82 -2.92 5.20
CA THR A 86 6.00 -2.09 5.48
C THR A 86 6.97 -2.81 6.40
N THR A 87 8.24 -2.98 5.99
CA THR A 87 9.25 -3.66 6.79
C THR A 87 9.76 -2.81 7.95
N PRO A 88 10.39 -3.42 8.99
CA PRO A 88 11.02 -2.66 10.07
C PRO A 88 12.05 -1.64 9.59
N ALA A 89 12.83 -1.95 8.55
CA ALA A 89 13.81 -1.01 7.98
C ALA A 89 13.14 0.17 7.26
N GLN A 90 12.06 -0.09 6.53
CA GLN A 90 11.26 0.96 5.90
C GLN A 90 10.58 1.83 6.95
N ILE A 91 10.00 1.24 8.00
CA ILE A 91 9.40 2.00 9.12
C ILE A 91 10.47 2.89 9.78
N ALA A 92 11.67 2.37 10.02
CA ALA A 92 12.77 3.15 10.56
C ALA A 92 13.15 4.31 9.65
N ALA A 93 13.24 4.10 8.34
CA ALA A 93 13.51 5.15 7.35
C ALA A 93 12.38 6.21 7.31
N ILE A 94 11.12 5.80 7.34
CA ILE A 94 9.97 6.69 7.42
C ILE A 94 10.05 7.56 8.68
N THR A 95 10.24 6.91 9.84
CA THR A 95 10.29 7.62 11.14
C THR A 95 11.47 8.60 11.22
N ALA A 96 12.63 8.22 10.70
CA ALA A 96 13.81 9.10 10.65
C ALA A 96 13.62 10.31 9.73
N ALA A 97 12.85 10.15 8.64
CA ALA A 97 12.57 11.21 7.69
C ALA A 97 11.39 12.10 8.07
N ALA A 98 10.44 11.60 8.89
CA ALA A 98 9.26 12.32 9.33
C ALA A 98 9.63 13.50 10.25
N ARG A 99 8.85 14.58 10.19
CA ARG A 99 9.04 15.80 11.00
C ARG A 99 7.69 16.38 11.36
N GLY A 100 7.62 17.01 12.54
CA GLY A 100 6.48 17.80 12.99
C GLY A 100 5.19 16.97 13.09
N ARG A 101 4.08 17.58 12.67
CA ARG A 101 2.76 16.95 12.61
C ARG A 101 2.65 16.07 11.37
N VAL A 102 2.33 14.80 11.56
CA VAL A 102 2.34 13.79 10.50
C VAL A 102 0.92 13.37 10.13
N LEU A 103 0.65 13.30 8.82
CA LEU A 103 -0.52 12.61 8.26
C LEU A 103 -0.07 11.28 7.67
N GLU A 104 -0.70 10.18 8.06
CA GLU A 104 -0.56 8.89 7.38
C GLU A 104 -1.79 8.63 6.52
N VAL A 105 -1.58 8.37 5.22
CA VAL A 105 -2.65 8.10 4.25
C VAL A 105 -2.62 6.63 3.82
N GLY A 106 -3.75 5.94 4.00
CA GLY A 106 -3.86 4.50 3.82
C GLY A 106 -3.23 3.74 4.99
N CYS A 107 -3.63 4.09 6.21
CA CYS A 107 -2.99 3.60 7.43
C CYS A 107 -3.19 2.09 7.70
N GLY A 108 -4.11 1.44 7.01
CA GLY A 108 -4.36 0.01 7.16
C GLY A 108 -4.67 -0.38 8.61
N ASN A 109 -3.86 -1.26 9.18
CA ASN A 109 -3.99 -1.69 10.58
C ASN A 109 -3.15 -0.87 11.57
N GLY A 110 -2.55 0.25 11.13
CA GLY A 110 -1.86 1.20 11.97
C GLY A 110 -0.43 0.84 12.37
N ALA A 111 0.22 -0.09 11.68
CA ALA A 111 1.58 -0.50 12.02
C ALA A 111 2.61 0.64 11.89
N VAL A 112 2.45 1.48 10.86
CA VAL A 112 3.30 2.66 10.65
C VAL A 112 2.86 3.80 11.57
N ALA A 113 1.53 4.05 11.69
CA ALA A 113 0.98 5.05 12.60
C ALA A 113 1.45 4.85 14.05
N GLU A 114 1.46 3.61 14.54
CA GLU A 114 1.93 3.25 15.88
C GLU A 114 3.38 3.73 16.14
N ARG A 115 4.26 3.51 15.16
CA ARG A 115 5.66 3.91 15.25
C ARG A 115 5.85 5.42 15.13
N LEU A 116 5.10 6.05 14.25
CA LEU A 116 5.11 7.50 14.10
C LEU A 116 4.56 8.21 15.33
N ALA A 117 3.47 7.71 15.92
CA ALA A 117 2.83 8.29 17.11
C ALA A 117 3.72 8.26 18.35
N ALA A 118 4.74 7.41 18.39
CA ALA A 118 5.72 7.40 19.46
C ALA A 118 6.63 8.65 19.48
N ALA A 119 6.76 9.37 18.36
CA ALA A 119 7.67 10.51 18.21
C ALA A 119 7.00 11.78 17.66
N HIS A 120 5.79 11.68 17.08
CA HIS A 120 5.12 12.75 16.39
C HIS A 120 3.63 12.84 16.74
N PRO A 121 3.00 14.02 16.67
CA PRO A 121 1.54 14.13 16.59
C PRO A 121 1.07 13.55 15.26
N VAL A 122 0.27 12.47 15.29
CA VAL A 122 -0.19 11.75 14.11
C VAL A 122 -1.70 11.89 13.93
N VAL A 123 -2.10 12.12 12.68
CA VAL A 123 -3.45 11.88 12.17
C VAL A 123 -3.33 10.80 11.10
N ALA A 124 -4.22 9.82 11.12
CA ALA A 124 -4.23 8.76 10.12
C ALA A 124 -5.55 8.74 9.35
N VAL A 125 -5.53 8.35 8.09
CA VAL A 125 -6.74 8.18 7.28
C VAL A 125 -6.71 6.85 6.53
N ASP A 126 -7.89 6.26 6.39
CA ASP A 126 -8.13 5.09 5.53
C ASP A 126 -9.52 5.18 4.91
N VAL A 127 -9.72 4.47 3.81
CA VAL A 127 -11.03 4.43 3.12
C VAL A 127 -11.98 3.39 3.71
N THR A 128 -11.47 2.49 4.58
CA THR A 128 -12.26 1.44 5.21
C THR A 128 -12.43 1.68 6.71
N LEU A 129 -13.63 1.40 7.21
CA LEU A 129 -13.93 1.54 8.64
C LEU A 129 -13.13 0.55 9.49
N GLY A 130 -12.91 -0.67 8.98
CA GLY A 130 -12.13 -1.70 9.68
C GLY A 130 -10.69 -1.28 9.93
N SER A 131 -10.02 -0.78 8.89
CA SER A 131 -8.66 -0.22 8.98
C SER A 131 -8.58 0.96 9.94
N ALA A 132 -9.50 1.91 9.79
CA ALA A 132 -9.55 3.10 10.63
C ALA A 132 -9.72 2.74 12.13
N ALA A 133 -10.64 1.83 12.45
CA ALA A 133 -10.89 1.38 13.81
C ALA A 133 -9.67 0.66 14.41
N GLU A 134 -9.03 -0.22 13.63
CA GLU A 134 -7.84 -0.95 14.08
C GLU A 134 -6.66 -0.01 14.31
N THR A 135 -6.42 0.95 13.39
CA THR A 135 -5.38 1.97 13.57
C THR A 135 -5.60 2.80 14.82
N ARG A 136 -6.85 3.23 15.07
CA ARG A 136 -7.17 3.98 16.29
C ARG A 136 -6.87 3.17 17.55
N ARG A 137 -7.22 1.89 17.55
CA ARG A 137 -6.97 0.98 18.69
C ARG A 137 -5.48 0.77 18.93
N ARG A 138 -4.70 0.60 17.85
CA ARG A 138 -3.28 0.25 17.90
C ARG A 138 -2.38 1.45 18.19
N ALA A 139 -2.56 2.52 17.45
CA ALA A 139 -1.69 3.70 17.48
C ALA A 139 -2.16 4.77 18.48
N GLY A 140 -3.41 4.72 18.94
CA GLY A 140 -3.97 5.73 19.84
C GLY A 140 -4.06 7.14 19.25
N CYS A 141 -3.86 7.29 17.94
CA CYS A 141 -3.90 8.59 17.24
C CYS A 141 -5.31 8.94 16.75
N ALA A 142 -5.49 10.19 16.30
CA ALA A 142 -6.70 10.61 15.61
C ALA A 142 -6.81 9.90 14.24
N VAL A 143 -7.99 9.36 13.93
CA VAL A 143 -8.24 8.66 12.66
C VAL A 143 -9.52 9.17 12.03
N ALA A 144 -9.51 9.36 10.68
CA ALA A 144 -10.68 9.72 9.91
C ALA A 144 -10.86 8.78 8.71
N LEU A 145 -12.11 8.67 8.22
CA LEU A 145 -12.42 7.99 6.96
C LEU A 145 -12.20 8.99 5.82
N ALA A 146 -11.11 8.81 5.09
CA ALA A 146 -10.75 9.61 3.93
C ALA A 146 -9.72 8.88 3.08
N GLY A 147 -9.52 9.32 1.85
CA GLY A 147 -8.53 8.76 0.95
C GLY A 147 -8.24 9.66 -0.24
N LEU A 148 -7.18 9.32 -0.94
CA LEU A 148 -6.79 10.00 -2.18
C LEU A 148 -7.85 9.80 -3.29
N PRO A 149 -8.02 10.80 -4.18
CA PRO A 149 -7.23 12.03 -4.25
C PRO A 149 -7.88 13.23 -3.54
N ALA A 150 -8.74 13.04 -2.55
CA ALA A 150 -9.44 14.15 -1.87
C ALA A 150 -9.38 13.96 -0.35
N LEU A 151 -8.51 14.72 0.30
CA LEU A 151 -8.30 14.68 1.75
C LEU A 151 -9.02 15.86 2.44
N PRO A 152 -9.73 15.66 3.55
CA PRO A 152 -10.52 16.68 4.21
C PRO A 152 -9.67 17.61 5.10
N PHE A 153 -8.51 18.04 4.58
CA PHE A 153 -7.57 18.90 5.30
C PHE A 153 -7.24 20.15 4.50
N ALA A 154 -6.93 21.23 5.19
CA ALA A 154 -6.45 22.46 4.58
C ALA A 154 -5.05 22.27 3.97
N ASP A 155 -4.65 23.19 3.10
CA ASP A 155 -3.32 23.25 2.53
C ASP A 155 -2.28 23.37 3.65
N ARG A 156 -1.21 22.60 3.54
CA ARG A 156 -0.11 22.61 4.52
C ARG A 156 -0.55 22.39 5.97
N ALA A 157 -1.64 21.63 6.18
CA ALA A 157 -2.11 21.28 7.52
C ALA A 157 -1.14 20.38 8.31
N PHE A 158 -0.20 19.75 7.60
CA PHE A 158 0.81 18.86 8.16
C PHE A 158 2.23 19.27 7.72
N ASP A 159 3.21 18.94 8.56
CA ASP A 159 4.62 19.08 8.20
C ASP A 159 5.08 17.95 7.28
N THR A 160 4.59 16.73 7.56
CA THR A 160 4.90 15.53 6.79
C THR A 160 3.64 14.75 6.46
N VAL A 161 3.55 14.24 5.22
CA VAL A 161 2.59 13.19 4.84
C VAL A 161 3.34 11.90 4.49
N VAL A 162 2.85 10.77 5.01
CA VAL A 162 3.34 9.42 4.75
C VAL A 162 2.27 8.67 3.96
N CYS A 163 2.66 8.06 2.84
CA CYS A 163 1.80 7.23 2.01
C CYS A 163 2.56 5.93 1.70
N ALA A 164 2.32 4.90 2.50
CA ALA A 164 3.05 3.64 2.42
C ALA A 164 2.15 2.52 1.90
N HIS A 165 2.53 1.88 0.80
CA HIS A 165 1.78 0.80 0.15
C HIS A 165 0.32 1.17 -0.12
N THR A 166 0.11 2.38 -0.65
CA THR A 166 -1.22 2.94 -0.92
C THR A 166 -1.27 3.56 -2.32
N LEU A 167 -0.21 4.27 -2.73
CA LEU A 167 -0.21 5.03 -3.98
C LEU A 167 -0.41 4.12 -5.21
N GLU A 168 0.11 2.90 -5.19
CA GLU A 168 -0.04 1.90 -6.26
C GLU A 168 -1.49 1.47 -6.50
N HIS A 169 -2.39 1.77 -5.55
CA HIS A 169 -3.81 1.42 -5.60
C HIS A 169 -4.71 2.58 -6.08
N ILE A 170 -4.16 3.78 -6.27
CA ILE A 170 -4.94 4.97 -6.60
C ILE A 170 -5.00 5.16 -8.12
N PRO A 171 -6.18 5.18 -8.74
CA PRO A 171 -6.30 5.28 -10.22
C PRO A 171 -5.60 6.51 -10.81
N ASP A 172 -5.80 7.69 -10.21
CA ASP A 172 -5.20 8.94 -10.67
C ASP A 172 -3.99 9.32 -9.82
N LEU A 173 -2.81 8.89 -10.28
CA LEU A 173 -1.54 9.19 -9.59
C LEU A 173 -1.20 10.68 -9.57
N ALA A 174 -1.56 11.42 -10.62
CA ALA A 174 -1.25 12.84 -10.71
C ALA A 174 -2.07 13.63 -9.69
N ALA A 175 -3.37 13.36 -9.61
CA ALA A 175 -4.25 13.95 -8.61
C ALA A 175 -3.84 13.54 -7.18
N ALA A 176 -3.47 12.28 -6.97
CA ALA A 176 -2.98 11.81 -5.67
C ALA A 176 -1.69 12.52 -5.24
N ALA A 177 -0.72 12.66 -6.15
CA ALA A 177 0.53 13.35 -5.88
C ALA A 177 0.31 14.85 -5.59
N ALA A 178 -0.57 15.51 -6.34
CA ALA A 178 -0.94 16.90 -6.10
C ALA A 178 -1.56 17.07 -4.71
N GLU A 179 -2.45 16.16 -4.30
CA GLU A 179 -3.13 16.19 -3.02
C GLU A 179 -2.18 15.96 -1.85
N LEU A 180 -1.26 14.99 -1.95
CA LEU A 180 -0.24 14.76 -0.93
C LEU A 180 0.65 16.00 -0.73
N ARG A 181 1.03 16.66 -1.83
CA ARG A 181 1.81 17.92 -1.77
C ARG A 181 1.01 19.10 -1.25
N ARG A 182 -0.30 19.12 -1.49
CA ARG A 182 -1.18 20.18 -1.01
C ARG A 182 -1.23 20.17 0.52
N VAL A 183 -1.43 18.99 1.12
CA VAL A 183 -1.67 18.86 2.55
C VAL A 183 -0.39 18.95 3.40
N ALA A 184 0.81 18.71 2.82
CA ALA A 184 2.05 18.70 3.59
C ALA A 184 3.24 19.32 2.84
N GLY A 185 4.23 19.81 3.62
CA GLY A 185 5.48 20.32 3.10
C GLY A 185 6.46 19.22 2.69
N ARG A 186 6.45 18.10 3.43
CA ARG A 186 7.27 16.92 3.19
C ARG A 186 6.40 15.74 2.83
N VAL A 187 6.83 15.00 1.80
CA VAL A 187 6.14 13.79 1.32
C VAL A 187 7.06 12.60 1.46
N ILE A 188 6.58 11.53 2.10
CA ILE A 188 7.26 10.24 2.19
C ILE A 188 6.36 9.19 1.56
N VAL A 189 6.85 8.51 0.52
CA VAL A 189 6.10 7.48 -0.20
C VAL A 189 6.87 6.17 -0.16
N VAL A 190 6.17 5.07 0.14
CA VAL A 190 6.70 3.72 -0.01
C VAL A 190 5.82 2.96 -0.98
N VAL A 191 6.43 2.40 -2.04
CA VAL A 191 5.74 1.56 -3.02
C VAL A 191 6.59 0.35 -3.40
N PRO A 192 5.97 -0.79 -3.73
CA PRO A 192 6.73 -1.96 -4.13
C PRO A 192 7.48 -1.73 -5.44
N ARG A 193 8.77 -2.13 -5.48
CA ARG A 193 9.46 -2.29 -6.75
C ARG A 193 8.89 -3.50 -7.46
N GLN A 194 8.08 -3.26 -8.49
CA GLN A 194 7.33 -4.29 -9.19
C GLN A 194 7.28 -4.01 -10.67
N ARG A 195 7.40 -5.07 -11.51
CA ARG A 195 7.10 -5.03 -12.94
C ARG A 195 5.60 -5.08 -13.16
N TYR A 196 5.16 -4.72 -14.33
CA TYR A 196 3.76 -4.82 -14.72
C TYR A 196 3.29 -6.28 -14.71
N TYR A 197 2.09 -6.48 -14.13
CA TYR A 197 1.31 -7.71 -14.22
C TYR A 197 -0.09 -7.41 -14.74
N ARG A 198 -0.57 -8.24 -15.67
CA ARG A 198 -1.95 -8.12 -16.13
C ARG A 198 -2.92 -8.46 -14.99
N TYR A 199 -2.69 -9.56 -14.30
CA TYR A 199 -3.47 -9.97 -13.14
C TYR A 199 -2.66 -9.76 -11.87
N THR A 200 -3.25 -9.10 -10.87
CA THR A 200 -2.62 -8.90 -9.57
C THR A 200 -3.50 -9.50 -8.49
N VAL A 201 -2.88 -10.13 -7.52
CA VAL A 201 -3.57 -10.68 -6.35
C VAL A 201 -3.63 -9.69 -5.18
N ASP A 202 -3.19 -8.45 -5.41
CA ASP A 202 -3.02 -7.39 -4.42
C ASP A 202 -3.70 -6.06 -4.82
N TYR A 203 -4.50 -6.05 -5.89
CA TYR A 203 -5.21 -4.87 -6.41
C TYR A 203 -4.30 -3.71 -6.83
N HIS A 204 -3.02 -3.96 -7.15
CA HIS A 204 -2.15 -2.92 -7.67
C HIS A 204 -2.59 -2.46 -9.06
N LEU A 205 -2.84 -1.18 -9.21
CA LEU A 205 -3.17 -0.52 -10.46
C LEU A 205 -1.92 -0.03 -11.16
N HIS A 206 -0.94 0.43 -10.37
CA HIS A 206 0.32 0.98 -10.85
C HIS A 206 1.52 0.15 -10.40
N PHE A 207 2.57 0.20 -11.22
CA PHE A 207 3.78 -0.59 -11.05
C PHE A 207 5.00 0.31 -11.16
N PHE A 208 5.94 0.16 -10.23
CA PHE A 208 7.13 1.00 -10.14
C PHE A 208 8.41 0.15 -10.31
N PRO A 209 8.76 -0.29 -11.55
CA PRO A 209 9.97 -1.07 -11.79
C PRO A 209 11.24 -0.25 -11.51
N SER A 210 11.16 1.08 -11.58
CA SER A 210 12.21 2.03 -11.23
C SER A 210 11.64 3.17 -10.39
N ALA A 211 12.51 3.93 -9.75
CA ALA A 211 12.13 5.12 -8.96
C ALA A 211 11.74 6.33 -9.83
N ALA A 212 12.05 6.32 -11.13
CA ALA A 212 11.88 7.49 -11.99
C ALA A 212 10.45 8.07 -11.99
N PRO A 213 9.36 7.28 -12.07
CA PRO A 213 8.01 7.83 -11.98
C PRO A 213 7.73 8.54 -10.64
N LEU A 214 8.24 8.02 -9.53
CA LEU A 214 8.06 8.64 -8.21
C LEU A 214 8.83 9.97 -8.12
N VAL A 215 10.08 9.97 -8.57
CA VAL A 215 10.90 11.19 -8.60
C VAL A 215 10.30 12.23 -9.54
N HIS A 216 9.71 11.81 -10.66
CA HIS A 216 8.99 12.73 -11.55
C HIS A 216 7.76 13.34 -10.87
N LEU A 217 6.98 12.53 -10.15
CA LEU A 217 5.76 12.99 -9.46
C LEU A 217 6.05 13.90 -8.27
N PHE A 218 7.07 13.58 -7.46
CA PHE A 218 7.29 14.23 -6.16
C PHE A 218 8.58 15.06 -6.07
N GLY A 219 9.53 14.87 -6.98
CA GLY A 219 10.90 15.31 -6.77
C GLY A 219 11.58 14.48 -5.68
N GLY A 220 12.62 15.01 -5.07
CA GLY A 220 13.29 14.39 -3.94
C GLY A 220 14.18 13.20 -4.31
N ARG A 221 14.42 12.32 -3.33
CA ARG A 221 15.29 11.16 -3.45
C ARG A 221 14.53 9.87 -3.12
N ALA A 222 14.75 8.86 -3.95
CA ALA A 222 14.21 7.53 -3.71
C ALA A 222 15.35 6.52 -3.50
N GLU A 223 15.19 5.67 -2.50
CA GLU A 223 16.12 4.60 -2.15
C GLU A 223 15.39 3.25 -2.17
N LEU A 224 16.12 2.18 -2.48
CA LEU A 224 15.57 0.83 -2.43
C LEU A 224 15.87 0.24 -1.04
N ILE A 225 14.81 0.04 -0.24
CA ILE A 225 14.91 -0.53 1.11
C ILE A 225 14.07 -1.80 1.16
N ASP A 226 14.69 -2.93 1.44
CA ASP A 226 14.03 -4.24 1.52
C ASP A 226 13.15 -4.58 0.31
N GLY A 227 13.57 -4.12 -0.89
CA GLY A 227 12.91 -4.44 -2.15
C GLY A 227 11.80 -3.50 -2.58
N ASP A 228 11.53 -2.43 -1.82
CA ASP A 228 10.57 -1.38 -2.19
C ASP A 228 11.24 -0.02 -2.28
N TRP A 229 10.67 0.87 -3.09
CA TRP A 229 11.10 2.25 -3.18
C TRP A 229 10.58 3.05 -2.00
N VAL A 230 11.50 3.68 -1.27
CA VAL A 230 11.21 4.69 -0.25
C VAL A 230 11.64 6.03 -0.79
N LEU A 231 10.69 6.91 -1.07
CA LEU A 231 10.93 8.27 -1.57
C LEU A 231 10.71 9.28 -0.44
N VAL A 232 11.62 10.26 -0.36
CA VAL A 232 11.47 11.43 0.52
C VAL A 232 11.65 12.69 -0.34
N ALA A 233 10.66 13.59 -0.28
CA ALA A 233 10.63 14.87 -0.98
C ALA A 233 10.23 16.01 -0.04
N GLY A 234 10.73 17.21 -0.26
CA GLY A 234 10.46 18.43 0.54
C GLY A 234 11.43 18.71 1.64
#